data_cf392ce96186d7d4b4c43612cb67888f
#
_entry.id   cf392ce96186d7d4b4c43612cb67888f
#
_cell.length_a   1.000
_cell.length_b   1.000
_cell.length_c   1.000
_cell.angle_alpha   90.00
_cell.angle_beta   90.00
_cell.angle_gamma   90.00
#
_symmetry.space_group_name_H-M   'P 1'
#
loop_
_entity.id
_entity.type
_entity.pdbx_description
1 polymer ?
#
loop_
_entity_poly.entity_id
_entity_poly.type
_entity_poly.pdbx_seq_one_letter_code
_entity_poly.pdbx_strand_id
1 'polypeptide(L)'
;MAEYIDSITLSKLRGINILEVADALGIGLRHRNALCISHDDSNPSLHFWPSTNTCHCFACGWGGDNIDLVMKRENLSFTEACQWLGRNFGIAVGNAREADSRNVITPAHERDGGNVRQQKTDCDTDRINLRGAFQHQPDVDYLMRMLEGKKLTETARDFLFEQRKLRPEYIYWCRVVSTDFSIAGYRFGGKFFDGPSLLIPYYGVDGRLLTVQSRFLGDKSKEKPRFKFAPGSKPMVYGMQILPQVADNEPLAITEGCTDCWSAMSMGYKAIAIPSATLCNEECRSLLSGRNLHMWPDQDKPGISLYMKLKEMFPQLVYHQLPEGCKDLSDYYQSSYVQKM
;
A
#
# COMPACT_ATOMS: atom_id res chain seq x y z
N MET A 1 17.13 0.43 19.02
CA MET A 1 15.77 -0.12 19.20
C MET A 1 14.84 0.75 18.38
N ALA A 2 14.11 0.18 17.42
CA ALA A 2 13.21 0.95 16.56
C ALA A 2 12.05 1.52 17.39
N GLU A 3 11.91 2.84 17.39
CA GLU A 3 10.75 3.53 17.97
C GLU A 3 9.53 3.26 17.09
N TYR A 4 8.46 2.76 17.71
CA TYR A 4 7.23 2.37 17.03
C TYR A 4 6.16 3.45 17.19
N ILE A 5 5.59 3.90 16.09
CA ILE A 5 4.43 4.80 16.07
C ILE A 5 3.19 3.97 15.81
N ASP A 6 2.16 4.10 16.66
CA ASP A 6 0.92 3.35 16.51
C ASP A 6 0.16 3.72 15.21
N SER A 7 -0.66 2.78 14.72
CA SER A 7 -1.34 2.91 13.43
C SER A 7 -2.36 4.06 13.38
N ILE A 8 -3.00 4.37 14.51
CA ILE A 8 -3.99 5.46 14.59
C ILE A 8 -3.30 6.81 14.46
N THR A 9 -2.19 6.99 15.20
CA THR A 9 -1.36 8.20 15.11
C THR A 9 -0.79 8.35 13.72
N LEU A 10 -0.25 7.28 13.13
CA LEU A 10 0.28 7.31 11.76
C LEU A 10 -0.79 7.68 10.73
N SER A 11 -2.00 7.16 10.86
CA SER A 11 -3.13 7.50 9.97
C SER A 11 -3.49 8.99 10.08
N LYS A 12 -3.51 9.55 11.30
CA LYS A 12 -3.76 10.98 11.51
C LYS A 12 -2.67 11.85 10.87
N LEU A 13 -1.39 11.47 11.04
CA LEU A 13 -0.27 12.18 10.44
C LEU A 13 -0.33 12.16 8.91
N ARG A 14 -0.66 11.02 8.31
CA ARG A 14 -0.85 10.90 6.85
C ARG A 14 -2.07 11.64 6.34
N GLY A 15 -3.07 11.88 7.18
CA GLY A 15 -4.25 12.67 6.86
C GLY A 15 -4.00 14.17 6.78
N ILE A 16 -2.85 14.68 7.24
CA ILE A 16 -2.50 16.10 7.15
C ILE A 16 -2.31 16.47 5.66
N ASN A 17 -2.98 17.54 5.22
CA ASN A 17 -2.92 17.98 3.82
C ASN A 17 -1.48 18.32 3.41
N ILE A 18 -1.00 17.72 2.33
CA ILE A 18 0.38 17.89 1.85
C ILE A 18 0.70 19.34 1.48
N LEU A 19 -0.28 20.14 1.10
CA LEU A 19 -0.05 21.57 0.82
C LEU A 19 0.20 22.37 2.10
N GLU A 20 -0.47 22.01 3.20
CA GLU A 20 -0.22 22.61 4.52
C GLU A 20 1.17 22.19 5.04
N VAL A 21 1.55 20.95 4.79
CA VAL A 21 2.91 20.47 5.14
C VAL A 21 3.96 21.17 4.29
N ALA A 22 3.72 21.37 2.99
CA ALA A 22 4.62 22.10 2.11
C ALA A 22 4.79 23.56 2.57
N ASP A 23 3.71 24.22 3.01
CA ASP A 23 3.74 25.58 3.56
C ASP A 23 4.55 25.63 4.87
N ALA A 24 4.30 24.69 5.79
CA ALA A 24 5.03 24.58 7.04
C ALA A 24 6.55 24.30 6.84
N LEU A 25 6.93 23.68 5.73
CA LEU A 25 8.32 23.45 5.32
C LEU A 25 8.94 24.62 4.54
N GLY A 26 8.20 25.72 4.35
CA GLY A 26 8.65 26.88 3.56
C GLY A 26 8.84 26.58 2.07
N ILE A 27 8.11 25.60 1.52
CA ILE A 27 8.14 25.28 0.11
C ILE A 27 7.22 26.22 -0.64
N GLY A 28 7.77 27.14 -1.42
CA GLY A 28 7.01 28.13 -2.19
C GLY A 28 6.21 27.48 -3.32
N LEU A 29 4.87 27.44 -3.17
CA LEU A 29 3.97 26.86 -4.14
C LEU A 29 3.46 27.90 -5.16
N ARG A 30 3.48 27.53 -6.44
CA ARG A 30 2.81 28.25 -7.53
C ARG A 30 1.86 27.31 -8.26
N HIS A 31 0.55 27.47 -8.09
CA HIS A 31 -0.47 26.59 -8.71
C HIS A 31 -0.20 25.09 -8.51
N ARG A 32 0.15 24.68 -7.30
CA ARG A 32 0.52 23.30 -6.92
C ARG A 32 1.86 22.79 -7.48
N ASN A 33 2.71 23.67 -8.00
CA ASN A 33 4.07 23.34 -8.40
C ASN A 33 5.08 24.08 -7.51
N ALA A 34 6.22 23.45 -7.27
CA ALA A 34 7.35 24.03 -6.55
C ALA A 34 8.68 23.63 -7.21
N LEU A 35 9.74 24.29 -6.83
CA LEU A 35 11.08 23.81 -7.10
C LEU A 35 11.31 22.48 -6.35
N CYS A 36 11.99 21.54 -6.98
CA CYS A 36 12.22 20.24 -6.38
C CYS A 36 13.17 20.34 -5.20
N ILE A 37 12.86 19.63 -4.13
CA ILE A 37 13.71 19.55 -2.92
C ILE A 37 14.75 18.42 -3.00
N SER A 38 14.73 17.62 -4.05
CA SER A 38 15.58 16.43 -4.20
C SER A 38 16.76 16.64 -5.15
N HIS A 39 16.73 17.68 -5.98
CA HIS A 39 17.81 18.06 -6.89
C HIS A 39 17.85 19.58 -7.06
N ASP A 40 18.93 20.10 -7.59
CA ASP A 40 19.03 21.52 -7.95
C ASP A 40 18.07 21.80 -9.11
N ASP A 41 17.07 22.65 -8.87
CA ASP A 41 15.95 22.87 -9.78
C ASP A 41 15.74 24.36 -10.03
N SER A 42 15.77 24.75 -11.29
CA SER A 42 15.53 26.13 -11.72
C SER A 42 14.11 26.37 -12.24
N ASN A 43 13.36 25.28 -12.53
CA ASN A 43 11.99 25.35 -13.01
C ASN A 43 11.09 24.49 -12.10
N PRO A 44 9.90 25.01 -11.67
CA PRO A 44 9.01 24.24 -10.80
C PRO A 44 8.58 22.92 -11.38
N SER A 45 9.31 21.84 -11.03
CA SER A 45 9.10 20.48 -11.53
C SER A 45 8.44 19.53 -10.51
N LEU A 46 8.34 19.95 -9.24
CA LEU A 46 7.68 19.22 -8.18
C LEU A 46 6.20 19.58 -8.14
N HIS A 47 5.33 18.65 -8.52
CA HIS A 47 3.88 18.83 -8.50
C HIS A 47 3.23 18.17 -7.30
N PHE A 48 2.17 18.80 -6.76
CA PHE A 48 1.42 18.35 -5.59
C PHE A 48 -0.02 17.98 -5.96
N TRP A 49 -0.48 16.81 -5.50
CA TRP A 49 -1.87 16.34 -5.64
C TRP A 49 -2.55 16.22 -4.27
N PRO A 50 -3.34 17.23 -3.85
CA PRO A 50 -4.04 17.16 -2.56
C PRO A 50 -5.05 16.03 -2.47
N SER A 51 -5.63 15.60 -3.59
CA SER A 51 -6.60 14.50 -3.64
C SER A 51 -6.02 13.14 -3.26
N THR A 52 -4.73 12.93 -3.51
CA THR A 52 -3.99 11.72 -3.14
C THR A 52 -3.00 11.97 -2.00
N ASN A 53 -2.89 13.21 -1.56
CA ASN A 53 -1.96 13.67 -0.54
C ASN A 53 -0.49 13.35 -0.85
N THR A 54 -0.09 13.49 -2.12
CA THR A 54 1.24 13.15 -2.63
C THR A 54 1.86 14.28 -3.43
N CYS A 55 3.19 14.21 -3.63
CA CYS A 55 3.91 15.03 -4.58
C CYS A 55 4.87 14.19 -5.43
N HIS A 56 5.23 14.71 -6.60
CA HIS A 56 6.19 14.07 -7.51
C HIS A 56 6.91 15.09 -8.38
N CYS A 57 8.19 14.93 -8.54
CA CYS A 57 9.03 15.72 -9.43
C CYS A 57 9.15 15.07 -10.80
N PHE A 58 8.68 15.74 -11.84
CA PHE A 58 8.76 15.23 -13.22
C PHE A 58 10.17 15.27 -13.81
N ALA A 59 11.09 16.06 -13.23
CA ALA A 59 12.46 16.14 -13.70
C ALA A 59 13.34 15.01 -13.15
N CYS A 60 13.34 14.80 -11.81
CA CYS A 60 14.21 13.80 -11.19
C CYS A 60 13.49 12.50 -10.81
N GLY A 61 12.14 12.47 -10.86
CA GLY A 61 11.33 11.31 -10.51
C GLY A 61 11.17 11.08 -9.02
N TRP A 62 11.70 11.96 -8.15
CA TRP A 62 11.45 11.88 -6.72
C TRP A 62 9.99 12.21 -6.40
N GLY A 63 9.40 11.50 -5.42
CA GLY A 63 8.05 11.78 -4.95
C GLY A 63 7.72 10.97 -3.70
N GLY A 64 6.60 11.32 -3.06
CA GLY A 64 6.14 10.64 -1.86
C GLY A 64 4.89 11.29 -1.25
N ASP A 65 4.52 10.82 -0.05
CA ASP A 65 3.46 11.42 0.75
C ASP A 65 3.98 12.60 1.59
N ASN A 66 3.12 13.13 2.46
CA ASN A 66 3.47 14.25 3.34
C ASN A 66 4.57 13.91 4.36
N ILE A 67 4.72 12.65 4.78
CA ILE A 67 5.81 12.22 5.66
C ILE A 67 7.12 12.17 4.87
N ASP A 68 7.10 11.60 3.65
CA ASP A 68 8.27 11.56 2.77
C ASP A 68 8.77 12.98 2.42
N LEU A 69 7.83 13.93 2.28
CA LEU A 69 8.16 15.34 2.03
C LEU A 69 8.96 15.93 3.19
N VAL A 70 8.52 15.69 4.44
CA VAL A 70 9.24 16.13 5.64
C VAL A 70 10.58 15.43 5.76
N MET A 71 10.62 14.10 5.61
CA MET A 71 11.86 13.32 5.65
C MET A 71 12.90 13.88 4.67
N LYS A 72 12.48 14.18 3.45
CA LYS A 72 13.38 14.67 2.40
C LYS A 72 13.82 16.10 2.64
N ARG A 73 12.90 16.99 3.02
CA ARG A 73 13.19 18.43 3.20
C ARG A 73 14.08 18.69 4.40
N GLU A 74 13.78 18.03 5.52
CA GLU A 74 14.46 18.22 6.80
C GLU A 74 15.61 17.22 7.03
N ASN A 75 15.82 16.28 6.09
CA ASN A 75 16.80 15.19 6.21
C ASN A 75 16.60 14.36 7.49
N LEU A 76 15.36 14.01 7.79
CA LEU A 76 14.94 13.28 8.98
C LEU A 76 14.66 11.81 8.67
N SER A 77 14.81 10.95 9.69
CA SER A 77 14.30 9.59 9.67
C SER A 77 12.76 9.60 9.70
N PHE A 78 12.14 8.47 9.39
CA PHE A 78 10.67 8.32 9.42
C PHE A 78 10.07 8.70 10.79
N THR A 79 10.67 8.24 11.89
CA THR A 79 10.19 8.53 13.24
C THR A 79 10.32 10.02 13.57
N GLU A 80 11.44 10.63 13.22
CA GLU A 80 11.65 12.08 13.44
C GLU A 80 10.71 12.93 12.60
N ALA A 81 10.44 12.54 11.35
CA ALA A 81 9.47 13.21 10.49
C ALA A 81 8.04 13.12 11.05
N CYS A 82 7.65 11.97 11.58
CA CYS A 82 6.37 11.82 12.27
C CYS A 82 6.28 12.69 13.53
N GLN A 83 7.37 12.78 14.31
CA GLN A 83 7.44 13.67 15.46
C GLN A 83 7.40 15.15 15.05
N TRP A 84 8.06 15.50 13.94
CA TRP A 84 8.00 16.83 13.36
C TRP A 84 6.57 17.21 12.97
N LEU A 85 5.87 16.34 12.23
CA LEU A 85 4.47 16.53 11.88
C LEU A 85 3.58 16.65 13.13
N GLY A 86 3.77 15.76 14.10
CA GLY A 86 3.03 15.80 15.36
C GLY A 86 3.15 17.14 16.08
N ARG A 87 4.36 17.69 16.18
CA ARG A 87 4.62 18.99 16.80
C ARG A 87 4.01 20.15 16.03
N ASN A 88 4.12 20.15 14.70
CA ASN A 88 3.65 21.26 13.88
C ASN A 88 2.12 21.27 13.69
N PHE A 89 1.48 20.10 13.78
CA PHE A 89 0.04 19.95 13.52
C PHE A 89 -0.77 19.48 14.74
N GLY A 90 -0.18 19.52 15.94
CA GLY A 90 -0.87 19.25 17.20
C GLY A 90 -1.32 17.81 17.40
N ILE A 91 -0.66 16.83 16.76
CA ILE A 91 -0.93 15.41 16.92
C ILE A 91 0.10 14.82 17.89
N ALA A 92 -0.36 14.28 19.04
CA ALA A 92 0.54 13.63 19.99
C ALA A 92 1.14 12.36 19.35
N VAL A 93 2.46 12.34 19.21
CA VAL A 93 3.22 11.18 18.74
C VAL A 93 3.92 10.60 19.97
N GLY A 94 3.29 9.61 20.60
CA GLY A 94 3.83 8.90 21.77
C GLY A 94 4.61 7.66 21.36
N ASN A 95 5.70 7.37 22.07
CA ASN A 95 6.32 6.05 22.02
C ASN A 95 5.42 5.09 22.80
N ALA A 96 5.07 3.93 22.24
CA ALA A 96 4.16 2.94 22.83
C ALA A 96 4.54 2.44 24.24
N ARG A 97 5.64 2.94 24.83
CA ARG A 97 6.09 2.62 26.19
C ARG A 97 5.57 3.55 27.28
N GLU A 98 4.96 4.70 26.96
CA GLU A 98 4.44 5.64 27.98
C GLU A 98 2.94 5.47 28.26
N ALA A 99 2.21 4.72 27.43
CA ALA A 99 0.78 4.52 27.62
C ALA A 99 0.42 3.46 28.69
N ASP A 100 1.38 2.59 29.08
CA ASP A 100 1.12 1.47 29.99
C ASP A 100 1.49 1.77 31.48
N SER A 101 1.96 2.99 31.77
CA SER A 101 2.48 3.33 33.12
C SER A 101 1.51 4.15 33.99
N ARG A 102 0.25 4.37 33.57
CA ARG A 102 -0.67 5.26 34.34
C ARG A 102 -1.90 4.59 34.90
N ASN A 103 -1.90 3.28 35.12
CA ASN A 103 -2.96 2.64 35.91
C ASN A 103 -2.43 1.46 36.73
N VAL A 104 -1.61 1.76 37.75
CA VAL A 104 -1.41 0.83 38.87
C VAL A 104 -1.83 1.56 40.15
N ILE A 105 -3.04 1.35 40.57
CA ILE A 105 -3.49 1.63 41.92
C ILE A 105 -3.00 0.47 42.80
N THR A 106 -2.05 0.74 43.66
CA THR A 106 -1.64 -0.18 44.73
C THR A 106 -2.64 -0.18 45.86
N PRO A 107 -2.99 -1.33 46.46
CA PRO A 107 -3.23 -1.44 47.87
C PRO A 107 -2.11 -2.26 48.55
N ALA A 108 -1.76 -1.79 49.75
CA ALA A 108 -0.68 -2.32 50.57
C ALA A 108 -1.14 -3.53 51.42
N HIS A 109 -0.10 -4.29 51.84
CA HIS A 109 -0.08 -5.29 52.95
C HIS A 109 -0.79 -6.62 52.73
N GLU A 110 -0.17 -7.76 52.88
CA GLU A 110 0.49 -8.35 54.05
C GLU A 110 1.38 -9.55 53.66
N ARG A 111 2.37 -9.82 54.51
CA ARG A 111 3.29 -10.97 54.43
C ARG A 111 2.55 -12.22 54.92
N ASP A 112 2.68 -13.35 54.25
CA ASP A 112 2.92 -14.59 54.94
C ASP A 112 3.61 -15.65 54.07
N GLY A 113 4.46 -16.44 54.68
CA GLY A 113 5.29 -17.41 54.03
C GLY A 113 4.58 -18.74 53.80
N GLY A 114 4.77 -19.33 52.66
CA GLY A 114 4.27 -20.64 52.30
C GLY A 114 5.03 -21.28 51.15
N ASN A 115 5.85 -22.22 51.48
CA ASN A 115 6.63 -23.11 50.62
C ASN A 115 5.67 -23.93 49.74
N VAL A 116 5.65 -23.74 48.41
CA VAL A 116 4.95 -24.62 47.47
C VAL A 116 5.88 -25.02 46.34
N ARG A 117 6.04 -26.33 46.23
CA ARG A 117 6.80 -27.09 45.25
C ARG A 117 6.56 -26.59 43.81
N GLN A 118 7.66 -26.37 43.08
CA GLN A 118 7.66 -26.24 41.64
C GLN A 118 7.08 -27.50 40.98
N GLN A 119 5.89 -27.40 40.42
CA GLN A 119 5.45 -28.28 39.34
C GLN A 119 5.95 -27.72 38.02
N LYS A 120 6.84 -28.45 37.36
CA LYS A 120 7.17 -28.26 35.97
C LYS A 120 5.90 -28.54 35.16
N THR A 121 5.31 -27.50 34.60
CA THR A 121 4.31 -27.64 33.54
C THR A 121 5.03 -27.54 32.19
N ASP A 122 4.85 -28.56 31.38
CA ASP A 122 5.36 -28.71 30.05
C ASP A 122 4.90 -27.55 29.17
N CYS A 123 5.83 -26.67 28.82
CA CYS A 123 5.63 -25.54 27.92
C CYS A 123 6.48 -25.68 26.63
N ASP A 124 6.80 -26.92 26.23
CA ASP A 124 7.65 -27.18 25.06
C ASP A 124 6.88 -27.42 23.75
N THR A 125 5.56 -27.62 23.79
CA THR A 125 4.76 -27.87 22.59
C THR A 125 4.41 -26.56 21.82
N ASP A 126 4.33 -25.41 22.48
CA ASP A 126 4.00 -24.15 21.82
C ASP A 126 5.19 -23.48 21.13
N ARG A 127 6.42 -23.77 21.55
CA ARG A 127 7.62 -23.23 20.91
C ARG A 127 7.93 -23.83 19.53
N ILE A 128 7.47 -25.05 19.25
CA ILE A 128 7.70 -25.71 17.96
C ILE A 128 6.80 -25.14 16.87
N ASN A 129 5.57 -24.72 17.21
CA ASN A 129 4.64 -24.12 16.24
C ASN A 129 5.00 -22.68 15.86
N LEU A 130 5.59 -21.91 16.77
CA LEU A 130 6.05 -20.54 16.46
C LEU A 130 7.23 -20.51 15.50
N ARG A 131 8.16 -21.46 15.56
CA ARG A 131 9.26 -21.55 14.59
C ARG A 131 8.81 -21.91 13.18
N GLY A 132 7.76 -22.72 13.02
CA GLY A 132 7.16 -23.02 11.72
C GLY A 132 6.41 -21.85 11.09
N ALA A 133 5.78 -21.00 11.90
CA ALA A 133 5.05 -19.83 11.43
C ALA A 133 5.99 -18.70 10.93
N PHE A 134 7.19 -18.57 11.50
CA PHE A 134 8.17 -17.56 11.09
C PHE A 134 8.93 -17.91 9.81
N GLN A 135 8.89 -19.16 9.33
CA GLN A 135 9.62 -19.57 8.13
C GLN A 135 8.95 -19.16 6.80
N HIS A 136 7.77 -18.55 6.81
CA HIS A 136 6.99 -18.21 5.61
C HIS A 136 6.61 -16.73 5.49
N GLN A 137 7.26 -15.84 6.23
CA GLN A 137 7.03 -14.41 6.04
C GLN A 137 8.08 -13.83 5.07
N PRO A 138 7.69 -12.87 4.21
CA PRO A 138 8.64 -12.19 3.34
C PRO A 138 9.62 -11.36 4.18
N ASP A 139 10.87 -11.30 3.73
CA ASP A 139 11.89 -10.40 4.30
C ASP A 139 11.56 -8.95 3.88
N VAL A 140 10.78 -8.26 4.70
CA VAL A 140 10.30 -6.91 4.42
C VAL A 140 11.45 -5.91 4.35
N ASP A 141 12.48 -6.05 5.17
CA ASP A 141 13.65 -5.18 5.15
C ASP A 141 14.43 -5.33 3.83
N TYR A 142 14.56 -6.55 3.33
CA TYR A 142 15.12 -6.80 2.01
C TYR A 142 14.25 -6.17 0.91
N LEU A 143 12.93 -6.32 0.99
CA LEU A 143 12.00 -5.75 0.02
C LEU A 143 12.02 -4.21 0.03
N MET A 144 12.13 -3.59 1.19
CA MET A 144 12.28 -2.14 1.30
C MET A 144 13.56 -1.65 0.61
N ARG A 145 14.71 -2.28 0.91
CA ARG A 145 15.98 -1.98 0.23
C ARG A 145 15.90 -2.22 -1.28
N MET A 146 15.17 -3.24 -1.70
CA MET A 146 14.94 -3.52 -3.12
C MET A 146 14.16 -2.42 -3.84
N LEU A 147 13.23 -1.77 -3.17
CA LEU A 147 12.43 -0.68 -3.74
C LEU A 147 13.14 0.67 -3.68
N GLU A 148 14.06 0.84 -2.75
CA GLU A 148 14.73 2.10 -2.46
C GLU A 148 15.45 2.67 -3.71
N GLY A 149 15.26 3.96 -3.96
CA GLY A 149 15.88 4.68 -5.08
C GLY A 149 15.40 4.27 -6.48
N LYS A 150 14.52 3.27 -6.61
CA LYS A 150 13.99 2.85 -7.91
C LYS A 150 12.93 3.82 -8.43
N LYS A 151 12.88 3.91 -9.76
CA LYS A 151 11.92 4.72 -10.52
C LYS A 151 11.23 3.84 -11.55
N LEU A 152 10.24 4.37 -12.23
CA LEU A 152 9.69 3.74 -13.41
C LEU A 152 10.66 3.90 -14.58
N THR A 153 11.04 2.79 -15.20
CA THR A 153 11.80 2.75 -16.45
C THR A 153 10.94 3.26 -17.60
N GLU A 154 11.54 3.55 -18.73
CA GLU A 154 10.82 3.99 -19.94
C GLU A 154 9.78 2.95 -20.37
N THR A 155 10.16 1.68 -20.45
CA THR A 155 9.23 0.56 -20.75
C THR A 155 8.05 0.50 -19.80
N ALA A 156 8.27 0.72 -18.50
CA ALA A 156 7.21 0.70 -17.50
C ALA A 156 6.28 1.92 -17.65
N ARG A 157 6.82 3.09 -17.96
CA ARG A 157 6.05 4.32 -18.20
C ARG A 157 5.20 4.20 -19.46
N ASP A 158 5.77 3.70 -20.54
CA ASP A 158 5.03 3.43 -21.78
C ASP A 158 3.86 2.47 -21.49
N PHE A 159 4.13 1.35 -20.83
CA PHE A 159 3.09 0.39 -20.47
C PHE A 159 1.97 1.03 -19.64
N LEU A 160 2.32 1.77 -18.58
CA LEU A 160 1.33 2.31 -17.63
C LEU A 160 0.57 3.50 -18.21
N PHE A 161 1.28 4.43 -18.87
CA PHE A 161 0.71 5.74 -19.21
C PHE A 161 0.30 5.83 -20.67
N GLU A 162 1.03 5.18 -21.60
CA GLU A 162 0.69 5.23 -23.02
C GLU A 162 -0.22 4.07 -23.43
N GLN A 163 0.09 2.83 -23.03
CA GLN A 163 -0.71 1.68 -23.42
C GLN A 163 -1.96 1.53 -22.56
N ARG A 164 -1.84 1.66 -21.22
CA ARG A 164 -2.94 1.51 -20.27
C ARG A 164 -3.67 2.81 -19.94
N LYS A 165 -3.16 3.96 -20.37
CA LYS A 165 -3.72 5.29 -20.16
C LYS A 165 -3.97 5.64 -18.67
N LEU A 166 -3.27 4.97 -17.75
CA LEU A 166 -3.44 5.18 -16.32
C LEU A 166 -2.94 6.56 -15.91
N ARG A 167 -3.60 7.15 -14.96
CA ARG A 167 -3.22 8.46 -14.43
C ARG A 167 -1.99 8.34 -13.53
N PRO A 168 -0.91 9.09 -13.81
CA PRO A 168 0.39 8.96 -13.12
C PRO A 168 0.29 9.12 -11.60
N GLU A 169 -0.56 10.04 -11.12
CA GLU A 169 -0.70 10.32 -9.69
C GLU A 169 -1.07 9.08 -8.87
N TYR A 170 -1.92 8.19 -9.39
CA TYR A 170 -2.31 6.98 -8.66
C TYR A 170 -1.21 5.92 -8.66
N ILE A 171 -0.47 5.81 -9.75
CA ILE A 171 0.67 4.89 -9.84
C ILE A 171 1.78 5.31 -8.87
N TYR A 172 2.07 6.60 -8.77
CA TYR A 172 3.04 7.13 -7.82
C TYR A 172 2.52 7.02 -6.37
N TRP A 173 1.24 7.27 -6.14
CA TRP A 173 0.64 7.06 -4.83
C TRP A 173 0.74 5.59 -4.37
N CYS A 174 0.55 4.65 -5.27
CA CYS A 174 0.76 3.22 -5.03
C CYS A 174 2.24 2.84 -4.88
N ARG A 175 3.17 3.78 -5.08
CA ARG A 175 4.64 3.58 -5.03
C ARG A 175 5.11 2.46 -5.95
N VAL A 176 4.46 2.28 -7.08
CA VAL A 176 4.87 1.32 -8.10
C VAL A 176 6.18 1.80 -8.72
N VAL A 177 7.16 0.93 -8.74
CA VAL A 177 8.45 1.17 -9.39
C VAL A 177 8.72 0.04 -10.40
N SER A 178 9.81 0.10 -11.10
CA SER A 178 10.16 -0.95 -12.06
C SER A 178 11.64 -1.30 -12.02
N THR A 179 11.95 -2.41 -12.63
CA THR A 179 13.31 -2.86 -12.84
C THR A 179 13.45 -3.34 -14.27
N ASP A 180 14.58 -3.00 -14.87
CA ASP A 180 14.97 -3.56 -16.14
C ASP A 180 15.76 -4.85 -15.96
N PHE A 181 15.93 -5.54 -17.06
CA PHE A 181 16.62 -6.80 -17.21
C PHE A 181 18.00 -6.89 -16.52
N SER A 182 18.75 -5.82 -16.58
CA SER A 182 20.17 -5.80 -16.21
C SER A 182 20.47 -5.77 -14.72
N ILE A 183 19.45 -5.76 -13.85
CA ILE A 183 19.71 -5.79 -12.41
C ILE A 183 19.96 -7.24 -12.00
N ALA A 184 21.20 -7.65 -12.17
CA ALA A 184 21.69 -8.92 -11.69
C ALA A 184 21.38 -9.10 -10.20
N GLY A 185 20.75 -10.22 -9.86
CA GLY A 185 20.56 -10.63 -8.46
C GLY A 185 19.13 -10.63 -7.92
N TYR A 186 18.13 -10.13 -8.64
CA TYR A 186 16.74 -10.25 -8.19
C TYR A 186 16.19 -11.64 -8.40
N ARG A 187 16.01 -12.38 -7.31
CA ARG A 187 15.34 -13.67 -7.31
C ARG A 187 13.95 -13.55 -6.70
N PHE A 188 12.93 -13.64 -7.53
CA PHE A 188 11.57 -13.85 -7.05
C PHE A 188 11.24 -15.34 -7.16
N GLY A 189 11.06 -16.02 -6.01
CA GLY A 189 10.74 -17.44 -5.95
C GLY A 189 11.76 -18.33 -6.64
N GLY A 190 13.06 -18.08 -6.46
CA GLY A 190 14.15 -18.92 -6.95
C GLY A 190 14.51 -18.76 -8.44
N LYS A 191 13.77 -17.93 -9.21
CA LYS A 191 14.09 -17.63 -10.61
C LYS A 191 14.48 -16.17 -10.76
N PHE A 192 15.45 -15.90 -11.63
CA PHE A 192 15.79 -14.53 -12.04
C PHE A 192 14.74 -13.97 -12.98
N PHE A 193 14.45 -12.68 -12.87
CA PHE A 193 13.69 -11.96 -13.89
C PHE A 193 14.63 -11.56 -15.04
N ASP A 194 14.32 -12.06 -16.22
CA ASP A 194 15.05 -11.77 -17.44
C ASP A 194 14.31 -10.76 -18.28
N GLY A 195 13.93 -9.62 -17.74
CA GLY A 195 13.27 -8.60 -18.52
C GLY A 195 12.55 -7.55 -17.70
N PRO A 196 12.02 -6.52 -18.35
CA PRO A 196 11.39 -5.40 -17.68
C PRO A 196 10.18 -5.85 -16.87
N SER A 197 10.13 -5.38 -15.63
CA SER A 197 9.08 -5.76 -14.68
C SER A 197 8.67 -4.59 -13.81
N LEU A 198 7.38 -4.47 -13.54
CA LEU A 198 6.89 -3.64 -12.45
C LEU A 198 7.17 -4.34 -11.12
N LEU A 199 7.50 -3.56 -10.11
CA LEU A 199 7.53 -3.94 -8.71
C LEU A 199 6.37 -3.23 -8.02
N ILE A 200 5.43 -4.01 -7.55
CA ILE A 200 4.15 -3.55 -7.02
C ILE A 200 4.15 -3.81 -5.52
N PRO A 201 4.38 -2.78 -4.69
CA PRO A 201 4.36 -2.94 -3.25
C PRO A 201 2.93 -3.10 -2.73
N TYR A 202 2.75 -3.99 -1.77
CA TYR A 202 1.51 -4.23 -1.04
C TYR A 202 1.66 -3.67 0.36
N TYR A 203 0.78 -2.76 0.72
CA TYR A 203 0.78 -2.12 2.03
C TYR A 203 -0.43 -2.54 2.85
N GLY A 204 -0.25 -2.64 4.16
CA GLY A 204 -1.33 -2.80 5.12
C GLY A 204 -2.18 -1.53 5.26
N VAL A 205 -3.25 -1.62 6.03
CA VAL A 205 -4.11 -0.48 6.39
C VAL A 205 -3.31 0.62 7.09
N ASP A 206 -2.31 0.23 7.87
CA ASP A 206 -1.36 1.10 8.57
C ASP A 206 -0.27 1.70 7.65
N GLY A 207 -0.28 1.32 6.37
CA GLY A 207 0.69 1.77 5.37
C GLY A 207 2.08 1.15 5.49
N ARG A 208 2.26 0.09 6.29
CA ARG A 208 3.51 -0.69 6.30
C ARG A 208 3.58 -1.58 5.07
N LEU A 209 4.78 -1.71 4.52
CA LEU A 209 5.04 -2.67 3.46
C LEU A 209 4.83 -4.09 4.00
N LEU A 210 4.03 -4.87 3.31
CA LEU A 210 3.76 -6.28 3.63
C LEU A 210 4.52 -7.21 2.69
N THR A 211 4.51 -6.89 1.40
CA THR A 211 5.19 -7.66 0.37
C THR A 211 5.30 -6.87 -0.92
N VAL A 212 5.95 -7.47 -1.91
CA VAL A 212 6.04 -6.96 -3.29
C VAL A 212 5.60 -8.05 -4.25
N GLN A 213 4.76 -7.68 -5.21
CA GLN A 213 4.46 -8.50 -6.38
C GLN A 213 5.20 -7.94 -7.58
N SER A 214 5.79 -8.78 -8.40
CA SER A 214 6.32 -8.36 -9.69
C SER A 214 5.31 -8.64 -10.81
N ARG A 215 5.27 -7.75 -11.81
CA ARG A 215 4.56 -7.96 -13.07
C ARG A 215 5.54 -7.86 -14.22
N PHE A 216 5.76 -8.97 -14.90
CA PHE A 216 6.59 -9.02 -16.11
C PHE A 216 5.90 -8.26 -17.25
N LEU A 217 6.64 -7.40 -17.94
CA LEU A 217 6.14 -6.55 -19.03
C LEU A 217 6.40 -7.12 -20.41
N GLY A 218 7.23 -8.16 -20.54
CA GLY A 218 7.46 -8.86 -21.80
C GLY A 218 6.38 -9.92 -22.08
N ASP A 219 6.64 -10.72 -23.10
CA ASP A 219 5.72 -11.77 -23.54
C ASP A 219 5.54 -12.86 -22.50
N LYS A 220 4.27 -13.24 -22.27
CA LYS A 220 3.90 -14.29 -21.34
C LYS A 220 4.36 -15.67 -21.88
N SER A 221 5.08 -16.41 -21.04
CA SER A 221 5.40 -17.81 -21.33
C SER A 221 5.10 -18.69 -20.10
N LYS A 222 5.10 -20.03 -20.27
CA LYS A 222 4.97 -20.96 -19.14
C LYS A 222 6.10 -20.82 -18.12
N GLU A 223 7.28 -20.43 -18.57
CA GLU A 223 8.46 -20.26 -17.74
C GLU A 223 8.52 -18.91 -17.05
N LYS A 224 7.86 -17.89 -17.60
CA LYS A 224 7.80 -16.52 -17.10
C LYS A 224 6.36 -16.10 -16.81
N PRO A 225 5.83 -16.45 -15.63
CA PRO A 225 4.48 -16.04 -15.25
C PRO A 225 4.42 -14.52 -15.18
N ARG A 226 3.28 -13.95 -15.64
CA ARG A 226 3.09 -12.50 -15.67
C ARG A 226 3.18 -11.85 -14.29
N PHE A 227 2.66 -12.52 -13.27
CA PHE A 227 2.67 -12.03 -11.89
C PHE A 227 3.35 -13.03 -10.97
N LYS A 228 4.13 -12.52 -10.00
CA LYS A 228 4.79 -13.33 -9.00
C LYS A 228 5.00 -12.53 -7.71
N PHE A 229 4.61 -13.11 -6.59
CA PHE A 229 4.91 -12.55 -5.27
C PHE A 229 6.34 -12.84 -4.83
N ALA A 230 6.87 -11.97 -3.96
CA ALA A 230 8.13 -12.19 -3.28
C ALA A 230 8.12 -13.52 -2.50
N PRO A 231 9.29 -14.20 -2.36
CA PRO A 231 9.39 -15.43 -1.59
C PRO A 231 8.83 -15.29 -0.18
N GLY A 232 8.11 -16.31 0.31
CA GLY A 232 7.45 -16.30 1.62
C GLY A 232 6.12 -15.57 1.65
N SER A 233 5.74 -14.87 0.58
CA SER A 233 4.45 -14.16 0.50
C SER A 233 3.32 -15.07 0.07
N LYS A 234 2.13 -14.78 0.59
CA LYS A 234 0.86 -15.34 0.10
C LYS A 234 0.08 -14.27 -0.67
N PRO A 235 -0.83 -14.65 -1.58
CA PRO A 235 -1.79 -13.70 -2.14
C PRO A 235 -2.52 -12.96 -1.03
N MET A 236 -2.69 -11.66 -1.20
CA MET A 236 -3.37 -10.80 -0.23
C MET A 236 -4.13 -9.67 -0.94
N VAL A 237 -4.96 -8.96 -0.20
CA VAL A 237 -5.67 -7.78 -0.70
C VAL A 237 -4.67 -6.69 -1.06
N TYR A 238 -4.81 -6.12 -2.24
CA TYR A 238 -4.02 -4.98 -2.72
C TYR A 238 -4.74 -3.66 -2.41
N GLY A 239 -3.98 -2.61 -2.12
CA GLY A 239 -4.52 -1.27 -1.95
C GLY A 239 -5.11 -0.98 -0.58
N MET A 240 -4.88 -1.81 0.45
CA MET A 240 -5.45 -1.64 1.78
C MET A 240 -5.12 -0.29 2.43
N GLN A 241 -4.01 0.33 2.08
CA GLN A 241 -3.62 1.66 2.57
C GLN A 241 -4.58 2.79 2.18
N ILE A 242 -5.51 2.56 1.22
CA ILE A 242 -6.56 3.54 0.86
C ILE A 242 -7.70 3.56 1.88
N LEU A 243 -7.93 2.45 2.58
CA LEU A 243 -9.13 2.24 3.41
C LEU A 243 -9.35 3.31 4.50
N PRO A 244 -8.32 3.83 5.18
CA PRO A 244 -8.50 4.93 6.13
C PRO A 244 -8.93 6.25 5.51
N GLN A 245 -8.80 6.39 4.19
CA GLN A 245 -9.15 7.60 3.44
C GLN A 245 -10.57 7.52 2.82
N VAL A 246 -11.21 6.35 2.87
CA VAL A 246 -12.58 6.16 2.36
C VAL A 246 -13.56 6.75 3.35
N ALA A 247 -14.27 7.82 2.95
CA ALA A 247 -15.29 8.45 3.78
C ALA A 247 -16.52 7.53 3.94
N ASP A 248 -17.33 7.81 4.96
CA ASP A 248 -18.60 7.13 5.15
C ASP A 248 -19.48 7.28 3.90
N ASN A 249 -20.06 6.18 3.46
CA ASN A 249 -20.89 6.08 2.23
C ASN A 249 -20.15 6.37 0.91
N GLU A 250 -18.85 6.67 0.92
CA GLU A 250 -18.08 6.81 -0.31
C GLU A 250 -17.95 5.46 -1.01
N PRO A 251 -18.18 5.37 -2.35
CA PRO A 251 -18.03 4.14 -3.08
C PRO A 251 -16.58 3.60 -3.04
N LEU A 252 -16.41 2.38 -2.55
CA LEU A 252 -15.16 1.63 -2.60
C LEU A 252 -15.24 0.57 -3.69
N ALA A 253 -14.45 0.71 -4.74
CA ALA A 253 -14.39 -0.25 -5.82
C ALA A 253 -13.58 -1.48 -5.41
N ILE A 254 -14.12 -2.66 -5.69
CA ILE A 254 -13.43 -3.94 -5.56
C ILE A 254 -13.12 -4.45 -6.96
N THR A 255 -11.87 -4.83 -7.19
CA THR A 255 -11.37 -5.42 -8.44
C THR A 255 -10.64 -6.74 -8.16
N GLU A 256 -10.30 -7.49 -9.20
CA GLU A 256 -9.53 -8.73 -9.04
C GLU A 256 -8.03 -8.48 -9.04
N GLY A 257 -7.56 -7.63 -9.94
CA GLY A 257 -6.15 -7.36 -10.14
C GLY A 257 -5.72 -5.94 -9.75
N CYS A 258 -4.44 -5.78 -9.41
CA CYS A 258 -3.88 -4.45 -9.14
C CYS A 258 -3.97 -3.51 -10.36
N THR A 259 -3.94 -4.03 -11.59
CA THR A 259 -4.11 -3.23 -12.82
C THR A 259 -5.52 -2.66 -12.94
N ASP A 260 -6.54 -3.45 -12.61
CA ASP A 260 -7.93 -3.00 -12.59
C ASP A 260 -8.20 -2.04 -11.45
N CYS A 261 -7.53 -2.25 -10.31
CA CYS A 261 -7.53 -1.31 -9.20
C CYS A 261 -7.00 0.07 -9.63
N TRP A 262 -5.90 0.13 -10.37
CA TRP A 262 -5.39 1.40 -10.91
C TRP A 262 -6.31 2.03 -11.95
N SER A 263 -7.01 1.21 -12.74
CA SER A 263 -8.03 1.69 -13.68
C SER A 263 -9.21 2.31 -12.92
N ALA A 264 -9.71 1.65 -11.87
CA ALA A 264 -10.74 2.21 -10.98
C ALA A 264 -10.31 3.53 -10.35
N MET A 265 -9.07 3.59 -9.83
CA MET A 265 -8.50 4.83 -9.28
C MET A 265 -8.43 5.93 -10.34
N SER A 266 -8.01 5.58 -11.56
CA SER A 266 -7.95 6.53 -12.69
C SER A 266 -9.33 7.03 -13.13
N MET A 267 -10.39 6.27 -12.86
CA MET A 267 -11.79 6.69 -13.02
C MET A 267 -12.29 7.58 -11.88
N GLY A 268 -11.51 7.72 -10.79
CA GLY A 268 -11.83 8.54 -9.63
C GLY A 268 -12.39 7.78 -8.43
N TYR A 269 -12.45 6.46 -8.47
CA TYR A 269 -12.85 5.65 -7.33
C TYR A 269 -11.68 5.42 -6.37
N LYS A 270 -11.95 5.32 -5.08
CA LYS A 270 -11.06 4.61 -4.17
C LYS A 270 -11.24 3.11 -4.41
N ALA A 271 -10.14 2.38 -4.50
CA ALA A 271 -10.20 0.99 -4.95
C ALA A 271 -9.22 0.08 -4.22
N ILE A 272 -9.60 -1.19 -4.09
CA ILE A 272 -8.77 -2.31 -3.64
C ILE A 272 -8.88 -3.46 -4.64
N ALA A 273 -7.92 -4.39 -4.59
CA ALA A 273 -8.04 -5.62 -5.37
C ALA A 273 -7.99 -6.85 -4.47
N ILE A 274 -8.89 -7.81 -4.74
CA ILE A 274 -8.98 -9.11 -4.09
C ILE A 274 -8.70 -10.18 -5.15
N PRO A 275 -7.47 -10.73 -5.23
CA PRO A 275 -7.03 -11.54 -6.35
C PRO A 275 -7.63 -12.96 -6.39
N SER A 276 -8.41 -13.34 -5.40
CA SER A 276 -9.01 -14.69 -5.34
C SER A 276 -10.16 -14.74 -4.34
N ALA A 277 -11.19 -15.52 -4.69
CA ALA A 277 -12.29 -15.87 -3.79
C ALA A 277 -11.83 -16.61 -2.52
N THR A 278 -10.63 -17.18 -2.49
CA THR A 278 -10.04 -17.79 -1.29
C THR A 278 -9.69 -16.80 -0.19
N LEU A 279 -9.55 -15.51 -0.54
CA LEU A 279 -9.32 -14.41 0.42
C LEU A 279 -10.61 -13.87 1.03
N CYS A 280 -11.78 -14.30 0.57
CA CYS A 280 -13.06 -13.96 1.16
C CYS A 280 -13.29 -14.79 2.43
N ASN A 281 -12.66 -14.38 3.50
CA ASN A 281 -12.68 -14.98 4.83
C ASN A 281 -13.11 -13.94 5.89
N GLU A 282 -13.05 -14.28 7.15
CA GLU A 282 -13.46 -13.39 8.25
C GLU A 282 -12.59 -12.13 8.36
N GLU A 283 -11.31 -12.22 8.02
CA GLU A 283 -10.42 -11.07 7.96
C GLU A 283 -10.87 -10.08 6.87
N CYS A 284 -11.20 -10.58 5.67
CA CYS A 284 -11.77 -9.78 4.59
C CYS A 284 -13.12 -9.17 5.00
N ARG A 285 -13.98 -9.95 5.72
CA ARG A 285 -15.24 -9.45 6.26
C ARG A 285 -15.01 -8.29 7.21
N SER A 286 -14.12 -8.44 8.17
CA SER A 286 -13.78 -7.39 9.14
C SER A 286 -13.25 -6.12 8.46
N LEU A 287 -12.41 -6.29 7.43
CA LEU A 287 -11.79 -5.20 6.67
C LEU A 287 -12.82 -4.34 5.91
N LEU A 288 -13.88 -4.96 5.40
CA LEU A 288 -14.83 -4.34 4.45
C LEU A 288 -16.21 -4.07 5.03
N SER A 289 -16.51 -4.54 6.25
CA SER A 289 -17.81 -4.33 6.89
C SER A 289 -18.15 -2.84 7.02
N GLY A 290 -19.42 -2.50 6.79
CA GLY A 290 -19.94 -1.15 6.90
C GLY A 290 -19.56 -0.20 5.75
N ARG A 291 -18.85 -0.68 4.72
CA ARG A 291 -18.44 0.13 3.57
C ARG A 291 -19.44 0.04 2.43
N ASN A 292 -19.51 1.09 1.62
CA ASN A 292 -20.29 1.13 0.39
C ASN A 292 -19.49 0.46 -0.75
N LEU A 293 -19.70 -0.85 -0.94
CA LEU A 293 -18.91 -1.69 -1.82
C LEU A 293 -19.50 -1.74 -3.23
N HIS A 294 -18.65 -1.53 -4.23
CA HIS A 294 -18.98 -1.56 -5.66
C HIS A 294 -18.04 -2.49 -6.40
N MET A 295 -18.55 -3.30 -7.33
CA MET A 295 -17.71 -4.22 -8.11
C MET A 295 -18.16 -4.30 -9.57
N TRP A 296 -17.20 -4.28 -10.48
CA TRP A 296 -17.28 -4.65 -11.89
C TRP A 296 -16.56 -5.99 -12.07
N PRO A 297 -17.25 -7.12 -11.94
CA PRO A 297 -16.60 -8.42 -11.98
C PRO A 297 -16.00 -8.68 -13.37
N ASP A 298 -14.82 -9.30 -13.40
CA ASP A 298 -14.27 -9.84 -14.63
C ASP A 298 -15.25 -10.84 -15.24
N GLN A 299 -15.38 -10.80 -16.57
CA GLN A 299 -16.38 -11.60 -17.29
C GLN A 299 -15.91 -13.04 -17.56
N ASP A 300 -15.20 -13.62 -16.59
CA ASP A 300 -14.74 -15.00 -16.60
C ASP A 300 -15.22 -15.77 -15.37
N LYS A 301 -14.98 -17.09 -15.34
CA LYS A 301 -15.43 -17.94 -14.23
C LYS A 301 -14.85 -17.54 -12.86
N PRO A 302 -13.55 -17.25 -12.73
CA PRO A 302 -12.96 -16.73 -11.48
C PRO A 302 -13.63 -15.45 -10.99
N GLY A 303 -13.83 -14.46 -11.86
CA GLY A 303 -14.44 -13.18 -11.53
C GLY A 303 -15.86 -13.27 -11.05
N ILE A 304 -16.67 -14.04 -11.75
CA ILE A 304 -18.04 -14.32 -11.32
C ILE A 304 -18.07 -15.08 -9.98
N SER A 305 -17.15 -16.03 -9.78
CA SER A 305 -17.06 -16.77 -8.51
C SER A 305 -16.67 -15.84 -7.35
N LEU A 306 -15.72 -14.93 -7.56
CA LEU A 306 -15.34 -13.93 -6.58
C LEU A 306 -16.52 -13.02 -6.22
N TYR A 307 -17.22 -12.50 -7.25
CA TYR A 307 -18.41 -11.67 -7.05
C TYR A 307 -19.47 -12.38 -6.23
N MET A 308 -19.84 -13.62 -6.59
CA MET A 308 -20.86 -14.39 -5.87
C MET A 308 -20.52 -14.57 -4.40
N LYS A 309 -19.25 -14.88 -4.10
CA LYS A 309 -18.80 -15.06 -2.72
C LYS A 309 -18.78 -13.74 -1.93
N LEU A 310 -18.36 -12.64 -2.56
CA LEU A 310 -18.44 -11.33 -1.94
C LEU A 310 -19.90 -10.88 -1.74
N LYS A 311 -20.79 -11.17 -2.67
CA LYS A 311 -22.22 -10.85 -2.56
C LYS A 311 -22.91 -11.62 -1.43
N GLU A 312 -22.54 -12.89 -1.23
CA GLU A 312 -22.99 -13.69 -0.07
C GLU A 312 -22.49 -13.07 1.24
N MET A 313 -21.24 -12.62 1.28
CA MET A 313 -20.63 -12.01 2.47
C MET A 313 -21.14 -10.59 2.75
N PHE A 314 -21.41 -9.83 1.70
CA PHE A 314 -21.86 -8.44 1.70
C PHE A 314 -23.10 -8.27 0.82
N PRO A 315 -24.31 -8.56 1.33
CA PRO A 315 -25.55 -8.48 0.54
C PRO A 315 -25.80 -7.12 -0.11
N GLN A 316 -25.26 -6.03 0.46
CA GLN A 316 -25.34 -4.66 -0.05
C GLN A 316 -24.34 -4.35 -1.19
N LEU A 317 -23.41 -5.27 -1.53
CA LEU A 317 -22.45 -5.07 -2.62
C LEU A 317 -23.19 -4.69 -3.92
N VAL A 318 -22.82 -3.55 -4.50
CA VAL A 318 -23.41 -3.06 -5.74
C VAL A 318 -22.69 -3.69 -6.93
N TYR A 319 -23.46 -4.37 -7.77
CA TYR A 319 -22.99 -4.93 -9.03
C TYR A 319 -23.02 -3.89 -10.14
N HIS A 320 -21.96 -3.82 -10.90
CA HIS A 320 -21.92 -3.02 -12.13
C HIS A 320 -21.63 -3.92 -13.34
N GLN A 321 -22.51 -3.85 -14.33
CA GLN A 321 -22.30 -4.55 -15.59
C GLN A 321 -21.23 -3.85 -16.42
N LEU A 322 -20.23 -4.62 -16.86
CA LEU A 322 -19.28 -4.14 -17.87
C LEU A 322 -19.98 -4.01 -19.24
N PRO A 323 -19.63 -3.00 -20.06
CA PRO A 323 -20.13 -2.90 -21.43
C PRO A 323 -19.75 -4.11 -22.26
N GLU A 324 -20.55 -4.37 -23.30
CA GLU A 324 -20.27 -5.44 -24.26
C GLU A 324 -18.89 -5.28 -24.89
N GLY A 325 -18.13 -6.38 -24.95
CA GLY A 325 -16.75 -6.39 -25.44
C GLY A 325 -15.66 -6.10 -24.41
N CYS A 326 -16.02 -5.61 -23.20
CA CYS A 326 -15.08 -5.42 -22.11
C CYS A 326 -15.02 -6.67 -21.23
N LYS A 327 -13.84 -7.22 -21.00
CA LYS A 327 -13.62 -8.43 -20.18
C LYS A 327 -13.42 -8.07 -18.71
N ASP A 328 -12.80 -6.95 -18.44
CA ASP A 328 -12.43 -6.45 -17.14
C ASP A 328 -12.57 -4.93 -17.05
N LEU A 329 -12.34 -4.36 -15.88
CA LEU A 329 -12.46 -2.92 -15.65
C LEU A 329 -11.37 -2.14 -16.40
N SER A 330 -10.21 -2.72 -16.65
CA SER A 330 -9.15 -2.08 -17.45
C SER A 330 -9.57 -1.90 -18.91
N ASP A 331 -10.23 -2.90 -19.51
CA ASP A 331 -10.78 -2.80 -20.86
C ASP A 331 -11.84 -1.69 -20.95
N TYR A 332 -12.74 -1.63 -19.96
CA TYR A 332 -13.76 -0.59 -19.89
C TYR A 332 -13.14 0.81 -19.73
N TYR A 333 -12.19 0.98 -18.84
CA TYR A 333 -11.49 2.25 -18.64
C TYR A 333 -10.84 2.73 -19.94
N GLN A 334 -10.10 1.85 -20.63
CA GLN A 334 -9.41 2.19 -21.86
C GLN A 334 -10.40 2.56 -22.99
N SER A 335 -11.49 1.80 -23.16
CA SER A 335 -12.53 2.11 -24.15
C SER A 335 -13.21 3.46 -23.89
N SER A 336 -13.50 3.76 -22.63
CA SER A 336 -14.11 5.04 -22.23
C SER A 336 -13.16 6.24 -22.39
N TYR A 337 -11.85 6.01 -22.29
CA TYR A 337 -10.83 7.04 -22.50
C TYR A 337 -10.75 7.44 -23.98
N VAL A 338 -10.81 6.45 -24.89
CA VAL A 338 -10.79 6.68 -26.35
C VAL A 338 -12.02 7.46 -26.83
N GLN A 339 -13.18 7.28 -26.20
CA GLN A 339 -14.42 7.98 -26.57
C GLN A 339 -14.44 9.46 -26.14
N LYS A 340 -13.53 9.89 -25.25
CA LYS A 340 -13.46 11.27 -24.74
C LYS A 340 -12.39 12.12 -25.44
N MET A 341 -11.61 11.53 -26.32
CA MET A 341 -10.65 12.21 -27.21
C MET A 341 -11.28 12.46 -28.60
#